data_7c2a59084f2b1cfc5436f00f8cae8659
#
_entry.id   7c2a59084f2b1cfc5436f00f8cae8659
#
_cell.length_a   1.000
_cell.length_b   1.000
_cell.length_c   1.000
_cell.angle_alpha   90.00
_cell.angle_beta   90.00
_cell.angle_gamma   90.00
#
_symmetry.space_group_name_H-M   'P 1'
#
loop_
_entity.id
_entity.type
_entity.pdbx_description
1 polymer ?
#
loop_
_entity_poly.entity_id
_entity_poly.type
_entity_poly.pdbx_seq_one_letter_code
_entity_poly.pdbx_strand_id
1 'polypeptide(L)'
;SNMSTHTLDLMKEVDPVHAENYEAWKRHIGGEAFPVPGNTHFWKSNIMTHHGSDYYMSAKVISVRTNGTEMLNGQNLKGYYLPLGATNIMTTGHEYDDAFVVWDWTRVPGTTAVANQSTADLRWYLFGSNQFGGGVSNAQNGVMAYEHAYQGVEARKAYFFMGDAMVCMGSGIKAARTQEVRTSVNQCLANGEVTYGLSGHTYRLTNNLSDKNIDWAYHDNVGYIFPQNESVTLRKAKQTGAWRELEVTASDKPVTKEIFSLWVSHGTTPQHEDYCYIIMPDKPLSYFTDKKFENEIKIIVNSEQIQAISNENKKQYAAVFYEPGEIRFADDLVVAVNKKVIIYIEKKDKQYEIAVADPLYKEQSLQLSMNGEQINIVFPSGDYSGSSVIKHITEKH
;
A
#
# COMPACT_ATOMS: atom_id res chain seq x y z
N SER A 1 -13.89 -7.00 13.00
CA SER A 1 -13.61 -7.31 14.43
C SER A 1 -14.78 -6.80 15.25
N ASN A 2 -15.42 -7.70 16.00
CA ASN A 2 -16.58 -7.36 16.82
C ASN A 2 -16.12 -6.71 18.14
N MET A 3 -15.61 -5.49 18.08
CA MET A 3 -15.43 -4.71 19.31
C MET A 3 -16.83 -4.39 19.85
N SER A 4 -17.14 -4.84 21.06
CA SER A 4 -18.44 -4.60 21.65
C SER A 4 -18.57 -3.17 22.17
N THR A 5 -19.77 -2.62 22.16
CA THR A 5 -20.03 -1.31 22.78
C THR A 5 -19.65 -1.27 24.26
N HIS A 6 -19.79 -2.40 24.95
CA HIS A 6 -19.34 -2.55 26.34
C HIS A 6 -17.82 -2.38 26.49
N THR A 7 -17.02 -2.96 25.57
CA THR A 7 -15.56 -2.77 25.57
C THR A 7 -15.18 -1.30 25.41
N LEU A 8 -15.87 -0.57 24.52
CA LEU A 8 -15.64 0.86 24.31
C LEU A 8 -16.03 1.68 25.56
N ASP A 9 -17.05 1.29 26.31
CA ASP A 9 -17.40 1.95 27.57
C ASP A 9 -16.30 1.77 28.63
N LEU A 10 -15.74 0.56 28.75
CA LEU A 10 -14.59 0.30 29.64
C LEU A 10 -13.35 1.10 29.20
N MET A 11 -13.10 1.21 27.90
CA MET A 11 -11.97 2.00 27.38
C MET A 11 -12.10 3.48 27.75
N LYS A 12 -13.31 4.06 27.75
CA LYS A 12 -13.55 5.43 28.18
C LYS A 12 -13.19 5.66 29.66
N GLU A 13 -13.40 4.67 30.52
CA GLU A 13 -13.05 4.77 31.93
C GLU A 13 -11.53 4.75 32.14
N VAL A 14 -10.80 3.96 31.35
CA VAL A 14 -9.34 3.78 31.48
C VAL A 14 -8.56 4.87 30.75
N ASP A 15 -9.13 5.41 29.67
CA ASP A 15 -8.53 6.44 28.81
C ASP A 15 -9.53 7.55 28.51
N PRO A 16 -9.84 8.41 29.48
CA PRO A 16 -10.84 9.48 29.34
C PRO A 16 -10.41 10.58 28.35
N VAL A 17 -9.12 10.69 28.04
CA VAL A 17 -8.60 11.66 27.06
C VAL A 17 -9.15 11.38 25.66
N HIS A 18 -9.41 10.13 25.32
CA HIS A 18 -9.96 9.70 24.03
C HIS A 18 -11.44 9.30 24.10
N ALA A 19 -12.16 9.70 25.14
CA ALA A 19 -13.56 9.30 25.36
C ALA A 19 -14.48 9.63 24.17
N GLU A 20 -14.29 10.78 23.51
CA GLU A 20 -15.07 11.16 22.32
C GLU A 20 -14.81 10.22 21.13
N ASN A 21 -13.60 9.74 20.96
CA ASN A 21 -13.26 8.78 19.92
C ASN A 21 -13.99 7.44 20.17
N TYR A 22 -14.05 6.97 21.40
CA TYR A 22 -14.76 5.73 21.75
C TYR A 22 -16.28 5.87 21.55
N GLU A 23 -16.86 7.03 21.84
CA GLU A 23 -18.27 7.30 21.54
C GLU A 23 -18.53 7.35 20.02
N ALA A 24 -17.63 7.95 19.24
CA ALA A 24 -17.73 7.95 17.79
C ALA A 24 -17.66 6.51 17.22
N TRP A 25 -16.79 5.67 17.75
CA TRP A 25 -16.74 4.23 17.40
C TRP A 25 -18.04 3.49 17.76
N LYS A 26 -18.67 3.82 18.91
CA LYS A 26 -19.98 3.23 19.26
C LYS A 26 -21.06 3.59 18.26
N ARG A 27 -21.08 4.86 17.79
CA ARG A 27 -22.01 5.28 16.74
C ARG A 27 -21.75 4.55 15.42
N HIS A 28 -20.47 4.37 15.05
CA HIS A 28 -20.10 3.61 13.87
C HIS A 28 -20.58 2.15 13.93
N ILE A 29 -20.41 1.48 15.07
CA ILE A 29 -20.98 0.13 15.29
C ILE A 29 -22.52 0.15 15.14
N GLY A 30 -23.17 1.28 15.46
CA GLY A 30 -24.59 1.51 15.25
C GLY A 30 -25.00 1.85 13.81
N GLY A 31 -24.05 1.91 12.86
CA GLY A 31 -24.30 2.15 11.44
C GLY A 31 -24.02 3.57 10.94
N GLU A 32 -23.43 4.44 11.76
CA GLU A 32 -22.92 5.73 11.27
C GLU A 32 -21.61 5.54 10.46
N ALA A 33 -21.30 6.52 9.59
CA ALA A 33 -20.03 6.57 8.86
C ALA A 33 -18.81 6.45 9.79
N PHE A 34 -17.67 5.99 9.28
CA PHE A 34 -16.46 5.79 10.08
C PHE A 34 -16.04 7.11 10.74
N PRO A 35 -15.89 7.15 12.08
CA PRO A 35 -15.81 8.41 12.82
C PRO A 35 -14.48 9.15 12.67
N VAL A 36 -13.43 8.49 12.22
CA VAL A 36 -12.08 9.05 12.17
C VAL A 36 -11.40 8.69 10.87
N PRO A 37 -11.76 9.35 9.73
CA PRO A 37 -10.98 9.23 8.51
C PRO A 37 -9.56 9.73 8.78
N GLY A 38 -8.58 9.09 8.13
CA GLY A 38 -7.19 9.48 8.28
C GLY A 38 -6.20 8.38 8.02
N ASN A 39 -4.95 8.68 8.29
CA ASN A 39 -3.81 7.79 8.04
C ASN A 39 -3.02 7.55 9.34
N THR A 40 -2.68 6.30 9.61
CA THR A 40 -1.88 5.94 10.78
C THR A 40 -0.72 5.04 10.39
N HIS A 41 0.49 5.43 10.75
CA HIS A 41 1.68 4.60 10.62
C HIS A 41 2.04 3.94 11.96
N PHE A 42 1.97 2.63 12.01
CA PHE A 42 2.40 1.81 13.15
C PHE A 42 3.88 1.43 12.94
N TRP A 43 4.80 2.33 13.34
CA TRP A 43 6.23 2.22 13.00
C TRP A 43 6.91 0.99 13.58
N LYS A 44 6.50 0.48 14.75
CA LYS A 44 7.07 -0.73 15.34
C LYS A 44 6.70 -2.02 14.58
N SER A 45 5.57 -2.03 13.89
CA SER A 45 5.08 -3.18 13.11
C SER A 45 5.16 -3.00 11.60
N ASN A 46 5.57 -1.80 11.13
CA ASN A 46 5.60 -1.45 9.71
C ASN A 46 4.27 -1.73 9.00
N ILE A 47 3.17 -1.23 9.58
CA ILE A 47 1.83 -1.25 8.99
C ILE A 47 1.36 0.20 8.86
N MET A 48 0.76 0.53 7.74
CA MET A 48 0.04 1.77 7.54
C MET A 48 -1.42 1.46 7.23
N THR A 49 -2.32 2.18 7.88
CA THR A 49 -3.75 2.13 7.62
C THR A 49 -4.23 3.49 7.15
N HIS A 50 -5.18 3.49 6.25
CA HIS A 50 -5.78 4.69 5.69
C HIS A 50 -7.28 4.49 5.55
N HIS A 51 -8.04 5.38 6.15
CA HIS A 51 -9.49 5.33 6.20
C HIS A 51 -10.11 6.55 5.54
N GLY A 52 -11.04 6.33 4.64
CA GLY A 52 -12.04 7.32 4.28
C GLY A 52 -13.31 7.13 5.11
N SER A 53 -14.41 7.81 4.72
CA SER A 53 -15.73 7.59 5.33
C SER A 53 -16.27 6.18 5.05
N ASP A 54 -16.04 5.68 3.84
CA ASP A 54 -16.68 4.47 3.32
C ASP A 54 -15.66 3.46 2.74
N TYR A 55 -14.39 3.61 3.08
CA TYR A 55 -13.36 2.67 2.66
C TYR A 55 -12.21 2.55 3.67
N TYR A 56 -11.51 1.44 3.55
CA TYR A 56 -10.26 1.15 4.25
C TYR A 56 -9.20 0.68 3.25
N MET A 57 -7.99 1.20 3.41
CA MET A 57 -6.80 0.70 2.73
C MET A 57 -5.68 0.47 3.73
N SER A 58 -4.81 -0.49 3.46
CA SER A 58 -3.60 -0.68 4.26
C SER A 58 -2.44 -1.22 3.44
N ALA A 59 -1.23 -1.02 3.94
CA ALA A 59 -0.02 -1.67 3.45
C ALA A 59 0.81 -2.20 4.62
N LYS A 60 1.37 -3.40 4.45
CA LYS A 60 2.29 -4.04 5.39
C LYS A 60 3.63 -4.26 4.72
N VAL A 61 4.71 -3.71 5.29
CA VAL A 61 6.08 -3.93 4.82
C VAL A 61 6.95 -4.55 5.92
N ILE A 62 8.16 -4.98 5.55
CA ILE A 62 9.08 -5.67 6.45
C ILE A 62 10.48 -5.05 6.39
N SER A 63 11.20 -5.13 7.49
CA SER A 63 12.62 -4.80 7.60
C SER A 63 13.30 -5.71 8.63
N VAL A 64 14.61 -5.58 8.80
CA VAL A 64 15.36 -6.34 9.85
C VAL A 64 14.85 -6.12 11.28
N ARG A 65 13.99 -5.10 11.48
CA ARG A 65 13.44 -4.75 12.80
C ARG A 65 12.08 -5.38 13.07
N THR A 66 11.47 -6.02 12.08
CA THR A 66 10.12 -6.59 12.21
C THR A 66 10.10 -8.05 11.81
N ASN A 67 9.40 -8.86 12.61
CA ASN A 67 8.98 -10.18 12.18
C ASN A 67 7.85 -10.03 11.17
N GLY A 68 7.92 -10.77 10.09
CA GLY A 68 6.96 -10.69 9.02
C GLY A 68 5.79 -11.63 9.21
N THR A 69 6.08 -12.90 9.26
CA THR A 69 5.08 -13.97 9.39
C THR A 69 5.60 -15.06 10.28
N GLU A 70 4.69 -15.79 10.89
CA GLU A 70 4.94 -16.91 11.77
C GLU A 70 4.11 -18.09 11.27
N MET A 71 4.76 -19.24 11.11
CA MET A 71 4.15 -20.51 10.72
C MET A 71 4.45 -21.53 11.80
N LEU A 72 3.67 -21.48 12.89
CA LEU A 72 3.82 -22.35 14.06
C LEU A 72 2.60 -23.26 14.24
N ASN A 73 2.82 -24.38 14.95
CA ASN A 73 1.74 -25.30 15.35
C ASN A 73 0.88 -25.79 14.20
N GLY A 74 1.40 -25.85 12.98
CA GLY A 74 0.65 -26.25 11.79
C GLY A 74 -0.35 -25.21 11.30
N GLN A 75 -0.20 -23.95 11.70
CA GLN A 75 -1.04 -22.82 11.26
C GLN A 75 -0.29 -21.93 10.29
N ASN A 76 -1.04 -21.14 9.52
CA ASN A 76 -0.54 -20.17 8.55
C ASN A 76 0.45 -20.75 7.52
N LEU A 77 0.18 -21.94 7.02
CA LEU A 77 1.11 -22.74 6.20
C LEU A 77 1.53 -22.07 4.88
N LYS A 78 0.76 -21.10 4.39
CA LYS A 78 1.01 -20.41 3.12
C LYS A 78 1.30 -18.91 3.27
N GLY A 79 1.27 -18.36 4.50
CA GLY A 79 1.31 -16.91 4.76
C GLY A 79 2.65 -16.21 4.56
N TYR A 80 3.61 -16.82 3.87
CA TYR A 80 4.96 -16.28 3.66
C TYR A 80 4.97 -14.84 3.09
N TYR A 81 4.11 -14.56 2.11
CA TYR A 81 4.09 -13.27 1.42
C TYR A 81 3.32 -12.17 2.15
N LEU A 82 2.59 -12.46 3.23
CA LEU A 82 1.78 -11.47 3.96
C LEU A 82 2.52 -10.20 4.44
N PRO A 83 3.81 -10.25 4.82
CA PRO A 83 4.53 -9.04 5.22
C PRO A 83 5.26 -8.33 4.08
N LEU A 84 5.24 -8.89 2.87
CA LEU A 84 6.09 -8.47 1.75
C LEU A 84 5.41 -7.43 0.84
N GLY A 85 4.90 -6.37 1.45
CA GLY A 85 4.20 -5.30 0.75
C GLY A 85 2.72 -5.62 0.52
N ALA A 86 2.13 -6.49 1.35
CA ALA A 86 0.72 -6.83 1.21
C ALA A 86 -0.18 -5.61 1.47
N THR A 87 -1.21 -5.50 0.64
CA THR A 87 -2.24 -4.46 0.73
C THR A 87 -3.62 -5.07 0.95
N ASN A 88 -4.50 -4.34 1.65
CA ASN A 88 -5.92 -4.65 1.71
C ASN A 88 -6.72 -3.42 1.28
N ILE A 89 -7.78 -3.65 0.53
CA ILE A 89 -8.70 -2.62 0.04
C ILE A 89 -10.12 -3.10 0.35
N MET A 90 -10.87 -2.33 1.12
CA MET A 90 -12.22 -2.69 1.54
C MET A 90 -13.14 -1.48 1.41
N THR A 91 -14.33 -1.70 0.85
CA THR A 91 -15.45 -0.75 0.79
C THR A 91 -16.67 -1.25 1.56
N THR A 92 -16.75 -2.56 1.77
CA THR A 92 -17.83 -3.21 2.52
C THR A 92 -17.34 -3.98 3.74
N GLY A 93 -16.05 -4.35 3.77
CA GLY A 93 -15.44 -5.23 4.76
C GLY A 93 -15.60 -6.73 4.48
N HIS A 94 -16.27 -7.09 3.37
CA HIS A 94 -16.57 -8.47 2.98
C HIS A 94 -15.77 -8.97 1.77
N GLU A 95 -14.87 -8.16 1.22
CA GLU A 95 -14.11 -8.44 0.00
C GLU A 95 -13.23 -9.68 0.10
N TYR A 96 -12.84 -10.05 1.32
CA TYR A 96 -11.93 -11.18 1.58
C TYR A 96 -12.57 -12.30 2.41
N ASP A 97 -13.89 -12.30 2.63
CA ASP A 97 -14.58 -13.29 3.46
C ASP A 97 -14.38 -14.70 2.91
N ASP A 98 -13.69 -15.54 3.69
CA ASP A 98 -13.30 -16.89 3.31
C ASP A 98 -12.56 -17.00 1.95
N ALA A 99 -11.99 -15.92 1.44
CA ALA A 99 -11.23 -15.93 0.18
C ALA A 99 -9.87 -16.63 0.35
N PHE A 100 -9.28 -16.55 1.54
CA PHE A 100 -7.94 -17.08 1.83
C PHE A 100 -7.78 -18.56 1.56
N VAL A 101 -8.85 -19.35 1.74
CA VAL A 101 -8.86 -20.78 1.50
C VAL A 101 -8.59 -21.14 0.04
N VAL A 102 -8.94 -20.25 -0.89
CA VAL A 102 -8.80 -20.46 -2.33
C VAL A 102 -7.74 -19.57 -3.00
N TRP A 103 -7.06 -18.73 -2.23
CA TRP A 103 -6.05 -17.80 -2.78
C TRP A 103 -4.90 -18.53 -3.47
N ASP A 104 -4.44 -17.96 -4.55
CA ASP A 104 -3.07 -18.16 -5.00
C ASP A 104 -2.16 -17.33 -4.08
N TRP A 105 -1.49 -17.98 -3.14
CA TRP A 105 -0.68 -17.35 -2.12
C TRP A 105 0.63 -16.75 -2.64
N THR A 106 0.95 -16.95 -3.93
CA THR A 106 2.01 -16.21 -4.62
C THR A 106 1.50 -14.91 -5.24
N ARG A 107 0.18 -14.61 -5.08
CA ARG A 107 -0.50 -13.41 -5.56
C ARG A 107 -1.25 -12.67 -4.46
N VAL A 108 -0.68 -12.63 -3.26
CA VAL A 108 -1.20 -11.76 -2.18
C VAL A 108 -1.24 -10.31 -2.68
N PRO A 109 -2.35 -9.58 -2.56
CA PRO A 109 -2.45 -8.20 -3.04
C PRO A 109 -1.28 -7.34 -2.58
N GLY A 110 -0.74 -6.49 -3.46
CA GLY A 110 0.39 -5.60 -3.21
C GLY A 110 1.78 -6.24 -3.32
N THR A 111 1.90 -7.58 -3.36
CA THR A 111 3.21 -8.27 -3.33
C THR A 111 3.81 -8.45 -4.72
N THR A 112 5.15 -8.46 -4.79
CA THR A 112 5.92 -8.83 -5.99
C THR A 112 6.59 -10.17 -5.73
N ALA A 113 6.27 -11.18 -6.54
CA ALA A 113 6.67 -12.56 -6.31
C ALA A 113 6.87 -13.35 -7.60
N VAL A 114 7.63 -14.43 -7.50
CA VAL A 114 7.75 -15.44 -8.56
C VAL A 114 6.47 -16.26 -8.63
N ALA A 115 5.90 -16.40 -9.81
CA ALA A 115 4.68 -17.17 -10.03
C ALA A 115 4.87 -18.64 -9.65
N ASN A 116 3.86 -19.21 -8.99
CA ASN A 116 3.82 -20.62 -8.59
C ASN A 116 5.03 -21.08 -7.71
N GLN A 117 5.63 -20.14 -6.97
CA GLN A 117 6.72 -20.45 -6.05
C GLN A 117 6.17 -21.28 -4.88
N SER A 118 6.75 -22.46 -4.64
CA SER A 118 6.43 -23.24 -3.44
C SER A 118 6.84 -22.47 -2.18
N THR A 119 5.96 -22.49 -1.18
CA THR A 119 6.26 -21.98 0.16
C THR A 119 6.48 -23.11 1.18
N ALA A 120 6.41 -24.36 0.74
CA ALA A 120 6.44 -25.54 1.63
C ALA A 120 7.75 -25.72 2.42
N ASP A 121 8.86 -25.22 1.87
CA ASP A 121 10.20 -25.34 2.49
C ASP A 121 10.59 -24.09 3.30
N LEU A 122 9.67 -23.17 3.53
CA LEU A 122 9.93 -21.93 4.23
C LEU A 122 9.96 -22.14 5.73
N ARG A 123 10.79 -21.34 6.41
CA ARG A 123 10.99 -21.43 7.86
C ARG A 123 9.77 -20.91 8.61
N TRP A 124 9.62 -21.30 9.87
CA TRP A 124 8.57 -20.89 10.79
C TRP A 124 8.42 -19.38 10.95
N TYR A 125 9.52 -18.63 10.79
CA TYR A 125 9.55 -17.19 10.87
C TYR A 125 10.14 -16.61 9.60
N LEU A 126 9.52 -15.56 9.10
CA LEU A 126 10.13 -14.68 8.13
C LEU A 126 10.69 -13.45 8.85
N PHE A 127 12.00 -13.34 8.87
CA PHE A 127 12.68 -12.12 9.33
C PHE A 127 12.98 -11.22 8.15
N GLY A 128 12.91 -9.91 8.37
CA GLY A 128 13.34 -8.95 7.37
C GLY A 128 14.84 -9.06 7.09
N SER A 129 15.23 -8.85 5.84
CA SER A 129 16.63 -8.89 5.39
C SER A 129 17.18 -7.49 5.08
N ASN A 130 16.35 -6.51 4.82
CA ASN A 130 16.73 -5.17 4.42
C ASN A 130 16.57 -4.16 5.56
N GLN A 131 17.48 -3.18 5.60
CA GLN A 131 17.44 -2.10 6.59
C GLN A 131 16.33 -1.08 6.29
N PHE A 132 16.15 -0.75 5.00
CA PHE A 132 15.19 0.25 4.57
C PHE A 132 13.77 -0.31 4.62
N GLY A 133 12.95 0.20 5.53
CA GLY A 133 11.54 -0.14 5.64
C GLY A 133 10.87 0.69 6.73
N GLY A 134 9.84 1.44 6.35
CA GLY A 134 9.14 2.33 7.27
C GLY A 134 8.13 3.19 6.54
N GLY A 135 7.65 4.24 7.20
CA GLY A 135 6.69 5.15 6.62
C GLY A 135 6.62 6.49 7.34
N VAL A 136 5.93 7.43 6.73
CA VAL A 136 5.61 8.75 7.28
C VAL A 136 4.11 8.98 7.21
N SER A 137 3.55 9.63 8.22
CA SER A 137 2.12 10.01 8.25
C SER A 137 1.97 11.39 8.88
N ASN A 138 1.08 12.22 8.32
CA ASN A 138 0.62 13.46 8.94
C ASN A 138 -0.77 13.33 9.55
N ALA A 139 -1.22 12.11 9.82
CA ALA A 139 -2.55 11.72 10.30
C ALA A 139 -3.68 11.81 9.26
N GLN A 140 -3.49 12.45 8.12
CA GLN A 140 -4.46 12.49 7.02
C GLN A 140 -3.96 11.70 5.80
N ASN A 141 -2.70 11.80 5.50
CA ASN A 141 -2.02 11.16 4.37
C ASN A 141 -0.73 10.50 4.84
N GLY A 142 -0.18 9.60 4.04
CA GLY A 142 1.06 8.95 4.42
C GLY A 142 1.76 8.24 3.27
N VAL A 143 2.99 7.85 3.52
CA VAL A 143 3.81 7.07 2.58
C VAL A 143 4.47 5.94 3.34
N MET A 144 4.43 4.75 2.76
CA MET A 144 5.15 3.59 3.26
C MET A 144 6.06 3.05 2.17
N ALA A 145 7.30 2.65 2.53
CA ALA A 145 8.23 2.11 1.56
C ALA A 145 9.20 1.10 2.17
N TYR A 146 9.73 0.21 1.33
CA TYR A 146 10.78 -0.74 1.73
C TYR A 146 11.60 -1.23 0.54
N GLU A 147 12.79 -1.72 0.84
CA GLU A 147 13.58 -2.52 -0.11
C GLU A 147 13.16 -3.99 -0.01
N HIS A 148 12.72 -4.55 -1.13
CA HIS A 148 12.34 -5.96 -1.26
C HIS A 148 13.55 -6.79 -1.73
N ALA A 149 13.86 -7.89 -1.04
CA ALA A 149 14.89 -8.83 -1.43
C ALA A 149 14.53 -10.23 -0.89
N TYR A 150 13.57 -10.90 -1.54
CA TYR A 150 13.00 -12.16 -1.09
C TYR A 150 12.80 -13.12 -2.25
N GLN A 151 13.14 -14.40 -2.03
CA GLN A 151 13.00 -15.47 -3.03
C GLN A 151 13.71 -15.18 -4.38
N GLY A 152 14.81 -14.42 -4.32
CA GLY A 152 15.59 -14.05 -5.52
C GLY A 152 14.94 -12.99 -6.39
N VAL A 153 13.96 -12.24 -5.84
CA VAL A 153 13.39 -11.03 -6.44
C VAL A 153 13.86 -9.84 -5.62
N GLU A 154 14.38 -8.83 -6.28
CA GLU A 154 14.72 -7.54 -5.67
C GLU A 154 13.86 -6.45 -6.29
N ALA A 155 13.49 -5.44 -5.47
CA ALA A 155 12.76 -4.25 -5.89
C ALA A 155 12.81 -3.16 -4.81
N ARG A 156 12.55 -1.91 -5.19
CA ARG A 156 12.19 -0.81 -4.29
C ARG A 156 10.72 -0.53 -4.43
N LYS A 157 9.98 -0.54 -3.33
CA LYS A 157 8.51 -0.46 -3.35
C LYS A 157 8.01 0.63 -2.43
N ALA A 158 7.08 1.45 -2.94
CA ALA A 158 6.43 2.50 -2.17
C ALA A 158 4.91 2.48 -2.37
N TYR A 159 4.21 2.90 -1.33
CA TYR A 159 2.76 3.02 -1.23
C TYR A 159 2.45 4.42 -0.71
N PHE A 160 1.87 5.26 -1.56
CA PHE A 160 1.51 6.63 -1.23
C PHE A 160 0.00 6.70 -1.01
N PHE A 161 -0.40 7.02 0.20
CA PHE A 161 -1.80 7.26 0.57
C PHE A 161 -2.04 8.78 0.52
N MET A 162 -2.71 9.23 -0.51
CA MET A 162 -2.93 10.65 -0.78
C MET A 162 -4.39 10.92 -1.15
N GLY A 163 -5.15 11.51 -0.24
CA GLY A 163 -6.59 11.65 -0.38
C GLY A 163 -7.28 10.30 -0.48
N ASP A 164 -8.14 10.11 -1.47
CA ASP A 164 -8.87 8.85 -1.68
C ASP A 164 -8.08 7.82 -2.54
N ALA A 165 -6.79 8.07 -2.77
CA ALA A 165 -5.96 7.23 -3.61
C ALA A 165 -4.84 6.54 -2.84
N MET A 166 -4.52 5.31 -3.24
CA MET A 166 -3.27 4.65 -2.91
C MET A 166 -2.47 4.43 -4.21
N VAL A 167 -1.34 5.15 -4.34
CA VAL A 167 -0.42 4.96 -5.46
C VAL A 167 0.63 3.93 -5.06
N CYS A 168 0.73 2.85 -5.82
CA CYS A 168 1.68 1.77 -5.60
C CYS A 168 2.74 1.78 -6.69
N MET A 169 4.00 1.92 -6.29
CA MET A 169 5.13 1.99 -7.19
C MET A 169 6.17 0.93 -6.86
N GLY A 170 6.79 0.40 -7.90
CA GLY A 170 7.97 -0.45 -7.79
C GLY A 170 9.00 -0.05 -8.82
N SER A 171 10.28 -0.15 -8.48
CA SER A 171 11.39 0.12 -9.38
C SER A 171 12.57 -0.83 -9.12
N GLY A 172 13.44 -0.97 -10.11
CA GLY A 172 14.60 -1.84 -10.02
C GLY A 172 14.22 -3.32 -9.81
N ILE A 173 13.08 -3.75 -10.37
CA ILE A 173 12.66 -5.15 -10.26
C ILE A 173 13.59 -6.00 -11.07
N LYS A 174 14.27 -6.92 -10.38
CA LYS A 174 15.16 -7.90 -11.01
C LYS A 174 15.01 -9.26 -10.36
N ALA A 175 15.17 -10.30 -11.18
CA ALA A 175 15.18 -11.67 -10.70
C ALA A 175 15.98 -12.57 -11.66
N ALA A 176 16.80 -13.46 -11.09
CA ALA A 176 17.47 -14.52 -11.82
C ALA A 176 16.64 -15.81 -11.76
N ARG A 177 15.43 -15.79 -12.31
CA ARG A 177 14.46 -16.89 -12.27
C ARG A 177 13.90 -17.18 -13.67
N THR A 178 13.60 -18.41 -13.94
CA THR A 178 12.99 -18.84 -15.21
C THR A 178 11.45 -18.69 -15.18
N GLN A 179 10.86 -18.60 -13.98
CA GLN A 179 9.44 -18.35 -13.82
C GLN A 179 9.16 -16.86 -13.95
N GLU A 180 7.94 -16.54 -14.36
CA GLU A 180 7.43 -15.18 -14.42
C GLU A 180 7.44 -14.51 -13.04
N VAL A 181 7.83 -13.24 -13.00
CA VAL A 181 7.69 -12.35 -11.83
C VAL A 181 6.45 -11.49 -12.02
N ARG A 182 5.65 -11.35 -10.96
CA ARG A 182 4.37 -10.62 -10.98
C ARG A 182 4.27 -9.69 -9.79
N THR A 183 3.65 -8.53 -10.00
CA THR A 183 3.14 -7.68 -8.90
C THR A 183 1.63 -7.80 -8.85
N SER A 184 1.10 -8.37 -7.78
CA SER A 184 -0.34 -8.47 -7.56
C SER A 184 -0.92 -7.13 -7.18
N VAL A 185 -1.97 -6.71 -7.87
CA VAL A 185 -2.72 -5.49 -7.57
C VAL A 185 -3.85 -5.80 -6.60
N ASN A 186 -4.67 -6.81 -6.91
CA ASN A 186 -5.69 -7.33 -5.99
C ASN A 186 -6.04 -8.80 -6.28
N GLN A 187 -6.54 -9.48 -5.25
CA GLN A 187 -7.13 -10.82 -5.32
C GLN A 187 -8.21 -10.91 -4.23
N CYS A 188 -9.47 -10.78 -4.62
CA CYS A 188 -10.61 -10.71 -3.70
C CYS A 188 -11.82 -11.50 -4.25
N LEU A 189 -12.90 -11.60 -3.49
CA LEU A 189 -14.15 -12.18 -3.97
C LEU A 189 -14.65 -11.44 -5.21
N ALA A 190 -15.14 -12.16 -6.22
CA ALA A 190 -15.63 -11.57 -7.45
C ALA A 190 -17.12 -11.20 -7.32
N ASN A 191 -17.39 -10.05 -6.71
CA ASN A 191 -18.75 -9.51 -6.58
C ASN A 191 -19.10 -8.66 -7.81
N GLY A 192 -20.18 -9.01 -8.50
CA GLY A 192 -20.67 -8.23 -9.64
C GLY A 192 -19.84 -8.34 -10.92
N GLU A 193 -19.93 -7.31 -11.72
CA GLU A 193 -19.27 -7.21 -13.02
C GLU A 193 -17.87 -6.64 -12.90
N VAL A 194 -17.01 -7.01 -13.83
CA VAL A 194 -15.69 -6.42 -14.01
C VAL A 194 -15.70 -5.63 -15.30
N THR A 195 -15.31 -4.36 -15.24
CA THR A 195 -15.25 -3.45 -16.38
C THR A 195 -13.82 -2.93 -16.53
N TYR A 196 -13.37 -2.63 -17.73
CA TYR A 196 -12.04 -2.05 -17.97
C TYR A 196 -12.04 -1.06 -19.14
N GLY A 197 -11.12 -0.11 -19.07
CA GLY A 197 -10.81 0.83 -20.14
C GLY A 197 -9.61 0.39 -20.96
N LEU A 198 -9.71 0.46 -22.26
CA LEU A 198 -8.62 0.17 -23.18
C LEU A 198 -8.70 1.11 -24.40
N SER A 199 -7.63 1.86 -24.63
CA SER A 199 -7.55 2.79 -25.79
C SER A 199 -8.75 3.74 -25.88
N GLY A 200 -9.20 4.26 -24.75
CA GLY A 200 -10.31 5.20 -24.64
C GLY A 200 -11.72 4.59 -24.75
N HIS A 201 -11.84 3.27 -24.85
CA HIS A 201 -13.10 2.56 -24.89
C HIS A 201 -13.32 1.76 -23.61
N THR A 202 -14.58 1.58 -23.22
CA THR A 202 -14.98 0.80 -22.05
C THR A 202 -15.49 -0.57 -22.46
N TYR A 203 -15.02 -1.59 -21.79
CA TYR A 203 -15.39 -2.99 -22.05
C TYR A 203 -15.84 -3.68 -20.76
N ARG A 204 -16.75 -4.62 -20.88
CA ARG A 204 -17.08 -5.59 -19.83
C ARG A 204 -16.21 -6.82 -20.00
N LEU A 205 -15.67 -7.35 -18.91
CA LEU A 205 -14.88 -8.58 -18.94
C LEU A 205 -15.79 -9.79 -19.17
N THR A 206 -15.70 -10.38 -20.35
CA THR A 206 -16.40 -11.63 -20.71
C THR A 206 -15.46 -12.82 -20.71
N ASN A 207 -14.19 -12.59 -21.01
CA ASN A 207 -13.10 -13.56 -20.97
C ASN A 207 -11.92 -12.94 -20.24
N ASN A 208 -11.10 -13.76 -19.59
CA ASN A 208 -9.89 -13.29 -18.95
C ASN A 208 -8.97 -12.58 -19.96
N LEU A 209 -8.37 -11.48 -19.54
CA LEU A 209 -7.34 -10.77 -20.30
C LEU A 209 -5.97 -11.20 -19.77
N SER A 210 -5.00 -11.39 -20.68
CA SER A 210 -3.62 -11.66 -20.31
C SER A 210 -2.71 -10.71 -21.06
N ASP A 211 -1.79 -10.10 -20.35
CA ASP A 211 -0.72 -9.25 -20.87
C ASP A 211 -1.24 -8.13 -21.80
N LYS A 212 -2.19 -7.34 -21.28
CA LYS A 212 -2.78 -6.19 -21.99
C LYS A 212 -2.47 -4.88 -21.29
N ASN A 213 -2.19 -3.86 -22.08
CA ASN A 213 -1.99 -2.50 -21.59
C ASN A 213 -3.35 -1.82 -21.49
N ILE A 214 -4.05 -2.04 -20.38
CA ILE A 214 -5.35 -1.40 -20.10
C ILE A 214 -5.14 -0.05 -19.39
N ASP A 215 -6.05 0.89 -19.62
CA ASP A 215 -5.99 2.22 -18.98
C ASP A 215 -6.41 2.13 -17.51
N TRP A 216 -7.46 1.35 -17.24
CA TRP A 216 -8.01 1.12 -15.91
C TRP A 216 -8.85 -0.16 -15.85
N ALA A 217 -9.05 -0.70 -14.65
CA ALA A 217 -10.03 -1.72 -14.34
C ALA A 217 -10.95 -1.24 -13.21
N TYR A 218 -12.16 -1.79 -13.15
CA TYR A 218 -13.15 -1.49 -12.12
C TYR A 218 -13.85 -2.75 -11.67
N HIS A 219 -13.90 -2.97 -10.36
CA HIS A 219 -14.57 -4.09 -9.74
C HIS A 219 -15.01 -3.74 -8.32
N ASP A 220 -16.25 -4.04 -7.97
CA ASP A 220 -16.79 -3.96 -6.61
C ASP A 220 -16.52 -2.62 -5.91
N ASN A 221 -16.88 -1.52 -6.57
CA ASN A 221 -16.69 -0.14 -6.11
C ASN A 221 -15.23 0.29 -5.94
N VAL A 222 -14.28 -0.43 -6.56
CA VAL A 222 -12.85 -0.08 -6.56
C VAL A 222 -12.35 0.06 -7.99
N GLY A 223 -11.70 1.20 -8.29
CA GLY A 223 -10.99 1.43 -9.54
C GLY A 223 -9.49 1.23 -9.39
N TYR A 224 -8.88 0.71 -10.44
CA TYR A 224 -7.45 0.44 -10.57
C TYR A 224 -6.96 1.10 -11.85
N ILE A 225 -6.07 2.08 -11.76
CA ILE A 225 -5.60 2.89 -12.89
C ILE A 225 -4.13 2.52 -13.16
N PHE A 226 -3.78 2.40 -14.44
CA PHE A 226 -2.45 2.09 -14.92
C PHE A 226 -1.91 3.27 -15.74
N PRO A 227 -1.23 4.24 -15.12
CA PRO A 227 -0.79 5.47 -15.79
C PRO A 227 0.38 5.27 -16.76
N GLN A 228 1.04 4.15 -16.67
CA GLN A 228 2.11 3.70 -17.56
C GLN A 228 1.65 2.45 -18.32
N ASN A 229 2.36 2.02 -19.34
CA ASN A 229 1.93 0.90 -20.20
C ASN A 229 2.29 -0.46 -19.58
N GLU A 230 1.78 -0.75 -18.40
CA GLU A 230 2.00 -2.03 -17.72
C GLU A 230 1.35 -3.20 -18.47
N SER A 231 2.02 -4.34 -18.47
CA SER A 231 1.47 -5.60 -18.94
C SER A 231 0.55 -6.20 -17.87
N VAL A 232 -0.76 -5.99 -18.02
CA VAL A 232 -1.78 -6.33 -17.03
C VAL A 232 -2.51 -7.61 -17.39
N THR A 233 -2.70 -8.48 -16.40
CA THR A 233 -3.63 -9.61 -16.49
C THR A 233 -4.82 -9.37 -15.56
N LEU A 234 -6.02 -9.48 -16.11
CA LEU A 234 -7.30 -9.30 -15.44
C LEU A 234 -8.12 -10.58 -15.55
N ARG A 235 -8.55 -11.14 -14.42
CA ARG A 235 -9.15 -12.44 -14.36
C ARG A 235 -10.33 -12.49 -13.40
N LYS A 236 -11.41 -13.13 -13.81
CA LYS A 236 -12.53 -13.54 -12.97
C LYS A 236 -12.73 -15.05 -13.14
N ALA A 237 -12.43 -15.84 -12.12
CA ALA A 237 -12.44 -17.29 -12.24
C ALA A 237 -12.72 -17.98 -10.90
N LYS A 238 -13.31 -19.18 -10.98
CA LYS A 238 -13.43 -20.07 -9.84
C LYS A 238 -12.05 -20.59 -9.42
N GLN A 239 -11.77 -20.52 -8.13
CA GLN A 239 -10.61 -21.13 -7.48
C GLN A 239 -11.11 -22.09 -6.40
N THR A 240 -10.37 -23.16 -6.18
CA THR A 240 -10.72 -24.20 -5.19
C THR A 240 -9.51 -24.46 -4.29
N GLY A 241 -9.76 -24.63 -3.01
CA GLY A 241 -8.78 -24.98 -1.97
C GLY A 241 -9.46 -25.65 -0.79
N ALA A 242 -8.71 -25.94 0.25
CA ALA A 242 -9.22 -26.48 1.50
C ALA A 242 -8.55 -25.80 2.70
N TRP A 243 -9.28 -25.60 3.80
CA TRP A 243 -8.73 -24.97 5.00
C TRP A 243 -7.53 -25.73 5.58
N ARG A 244 -7.48 -27.05 5.40
CA ARG A 244 -6.33 -27.87 5.81
C ARG A 244 -5.01 -27.47 5.12
N GLU A 245 -5.07 -26.83 3.98
CA GLU A 245 -3.89 -26.32 3.30
C GLU A 245 -3.28 -25.09 4.02
N LEU A 246 -4.04 -24.44 4.89
CA LEU A 246 -3.62 -23.29 5.70
C LEU A 246 -3.37 -23.66 7.16
N GLU A 247 -4.09 -24.68 7.67
CA GLU A 247 -4.01 -25.16 9.05
C GLU A 247 -4.24 -26.66 9.11
N VAL A 248 -3.29 -27.41 9.65
CA VAL A 248 -3.29 -28.90 9.63
C VAL A 248 -4.48 -29.54 10.34
N THR A 249 -5.12 -28.85 11.27
CA THR A 249 -6.28 -29.36 12.05
C THR A 249 -7.62 -28.97 11.42
N ALA A 250 -7.61 -28.10 10.42
CA ALA A 250 -8.81 -27.62 9.77
C ALA A 250 -9.41 -28.65 8.77
N SER A 251 -10.58 -28.35 8.23
CA SER A 251 -11.31 -29.20 7.28
C SER A 251 -10.56 -29.36 5.95
N ASP A 252 -10.53 -30.58 5.43
CA ASP A 252 -10.04 -30.91 4.09
C ASP A 252 -11.13 -30.86 2.99
N LYS A 253 -12.37 -30.48 3.36
CA LYS A 253 -13.47 -30.35 2.40
C LYS A 253 -13.15 -29.24 1.39
N PRO A 254 -13.29 -29.51 0.08
CA PRO A 254 -13.08 -28.49 -0.94
C PRO A 254 -14.04 -27.31 -0.78
N VAL A 255 -13.48 -26.11 -0.83
CA VAL A 255 -14.20 -24.83 -0.90
C VAL A 255 -13.91 -24.21 -2.25
N THR A 256 -14.94 -23.76 -2.95
CA THR A 256 -14.81 -23.07 -4.24
C THR A 256 -15.42 -21.69 -4.14
N LYS A 257 -14.67 -20.68 -4.54
CA LYS A 257 -15.12 -19.28 -4.62
C LYS A 257 -14.81 -18.73 -6.02
N GLU A 258 -15.59 -17.76 -6.47
CA GLU A 258 -15.25 -16.99 -7.65
C GLU A 258 -14.37 -15.81 -7.23
N ILE A 259 -13.21 -15.69 -7.82
CA ILE A 259 -12.17 -14.73 -7.42
C ILE A 259 -11.88 -13.76 -8.58
N PHE A 260 -11.90 -12.47 -8.26
CA PHE A 260 -11.30 -11.41 -9.04
C PHE A 260 -9.79 -11.38 -8.77
N SER A 261 -8.99 -11.36 -9.82
CA SER A 261 -7.52 -11.27 -9.71
C SER A 261 -6.97 -10.31 -10.74
N LEU A 262 -6.09 -9.44 -10.31
CA LEU A 262 -5.47 -8.41 -11.12
C LEU A 262 -3.99 -8.30 -10.77
N TRP A 263 -3.11 -8.38 -11.78
CA TRP A 263 -1.66 -8.26 -11.56
C TRP A 263 -0.94 -7.68 -12.76
N VAL A 264 0.24 -7.10 -12.51
CA VAL A 264 1.22 -6.66 -13.52
C VAL A 264 2.24 -7.77 -13.73
N SER A 265 2.52 -8.14 -14.98
CA SER A 265 3.55 -9.09 -15.36
C SER A 265 4.85 -8.36 -15.65
N HIS A 266 5.96 -8.86 -15.09
CA HIS A 266 7.32 -8.38 -15.36
C HIS A 266 8.11 -9.36 -16.24
N GLY A 267 7.42 -10.37 -16.79
CA GLY A 267 8.05 -11.42 -17.59
C GLY A 267 8.96 -12.35 -16.78
N THR A 268 9.79 -13.08 -17.49
CA THR A 268 10.82 -13.97 -16.93
C THR A 268 12.17 -13.26 -16.89
N THR A 269 12.95 -13.46 -15.83
CA THR A 269 14.27 -12.81 -15.66
C THR A 269 14.25 -11.28 -15.83
N PRO A 270 13.33 -10.53 -15.16
CA PRO A 270 13.29 -9.08 -15.28
C PRO A 270 14.63 -8.46 -14.87
N GLN A 271 15.00 -7.37 -15.56
CA GLN A 271 16.19 -6.59 -15.29
C GLN A 271 15.80 -5.12 -15.25
N HIS A 272 15.78 -4.50 -14.06
CA HIS A 272 15.41 -3.10 -13.86
C HIS A 272 13.98 -2.72 -14.32
N GLU A 273 13.04 -3.69 -14.28
CA GLU A 273 11.62 -3.39 -14.55
C GLU A 273 11.02 -2.50 -13.46
N ASP A 274 9.95 -1.81 -13.81
CA ASP A 274 9.19 -0.96 -12.89
C ASP A 274 7.68 -1.19 -13.04
N TYR A 275 6.89 -0.59 -12.17
CA TYR A 275 5.44 -0.48 -12.30
C TYR A 275 4.90 0.73 -11.53
N CYS A 276 3.75 1.20 -11.99
CA CYS A 276 2.92 2.12 -11.24
C CYS A 276 1.43 1.79 -11.43
N TYR A 277 0.70 1.68 -10.36
CA TYR A 277 -0.75 1.63 -10.40
C TYR A 277 -1.36 2.46 -9.26
N ILE A 278 -2.60 2.94 -9.50
CA ILE A 278 -3.34 3.76 -8.54
C ILE A 278 -4.63 3.02 -8.21
N ILE A 279 -4.93 2.88 -6.92
CA ILE A 279 -6.18 2.31 -6.40
C ILE A 279 -7.04 3.45 -5.88
N MET A 280 -8.28 3.52 -6.33
CA MET A 280 -9.29 4.48 -5.90
C MET A 280 -10.56 3.75 -5.49
N PRO A 281 -10.75 3.46 -4.19
CA PRO A 281 -11.98 2.89 -3.67
C PRO A 281 -13.10 3.92 -3.59
N ASP A 282 -14.32 3.44 -3.46
CA ASP A 282 -15.53 4.24 -3.25
C ASP A 282 -15.75 5.33 -4.32
N LYS A 283 -15.47 4.99 -5.59
CA LYS A 283 -15.79 5.82 -6.74
C LYS A 283 -16.77 5.08 -7.68
N PRO A 284 -17.81 5.76 -8.19
CA PRO A 284 -18.71 5.12 -9.15
C PRO A 284 -18.00 4.84 -10.48
N LEU A 285 -18.48 3.86 -11.24
CA LEU A 285 -17.91 3.51 -12.56
C LEU A 285 -17.80 4.71 -13.49
N SER A 286 -18.78 5.65 -13.44
CA SER A 286 -18.76 6.88 -14.23
C SER A 286 -17.53 7.76 -14.00
N TYR A 287 -16.93 7.70 -12.79
CA TYR A 287 -15.69 8.43 -12.51
C TYR A 287 -14.54 7.98 -13.42
N PHE A 288 -14.48 6.69 -13.75
CA PHE A 288 -13.46 6.10 -14.61
C PHE A 288 -13.80 6.22 -16.09
N THR A 289 -15.06 6.00 -16.49
CA THR A 289 -15.49 6.18 -17.88
C THR A 289 -15.40 7.63 -18.35
N ASP A 290 -15.64 8.59 -17.45
CA ASP A 290 -15.52 10.03 -17.70
C ASP A 290 -14.08 10.53 -17.50
N LYS A 291 -13.15 9.63 -17.14
CA LYS A 291 -11.73 9.92 -16.91
C LYS A 291 -11.47 11.03 -15.88
N LYS A 292 -12.30 11.15 -14.86
CA LYS A 292 -12.18 12.18 -13.81
C LYS A 292 -10.91 12.04 -12.97
N PHE A 293 -10.28 10.86 -12.96
CA PHE A 293 -9.00 10.60 -12.31
C PHE A 293 -7.79 11.24 -12.99
N GLU A 294 -7.93 11.59 -14.28
CA GLU A 294 -6.86 12.28 -15.02
C GLU A 294 -6.52 13.60 -14.31
N ASN A 295 -5.26 13.87 -14.07
CA ASN A 295 -4.74 15.06 -13.39
C ASN A 295 -4.99 15.14 -11.87
N GLU A 296 -5.52 14.12 -11.20
CA GLU A 296 -5.54 14.11 -9.73
C GLU A 296 -4.16 13.80 -9.15
N ILE A 297 -3.52 12.76 -9.66
CA ILE A 297 -2.19 12.33 -9.23
C ILE A 297 -1.21 12.40 -10.40
N LYS A 298 -0.11 13.09 -10.20
CA LYS A 298 1.01 13.14 -11.15
C LYS A 298 2.17 12.31 -10.62
N ILE A 299 2.64 11.37 -11.43
CA ILE A 299 3.87 10.63 -11.16
C ILE A 299 5.05 11.54 -11.57
N ILE A 300 5.85 11.97 -10.61
CA ILE A 300 7.00 12.84 -10.85
C ILE A 300 8.20 12.01 -11.29
N VAL A 301 8.48 10.93 -10.54
CA VAL A 301 9.57 10.00 -10.85
C VAL A 301 9.29 8.63 -10.22
N ASN A 302 9.63 7.56 -10.94
CA ASN A 302 9.67 6.20 -10.44
C ASN A 302 11.05 5.60 -10.80
N SER A 303 12.00 5.70 -9.90
CA SER A 303 13.37 5.24 -10.12
C SER A 303 13.92 4.48 -8.91
N GLU A 304 15.05 3.84 -9.06
CA GLU A 304 15.73 3.17 -7.95
C GLU A 304 16.28 4.15 -6.89
N GLN A 305 16.46 5.41 -7.22
CA GLN A 305 16.97 6.43 -6.31
C GLN A 305 15.84 7.17 -5.60
N ILE A 306 14.80 7.52 -6.34
CA ILE A 306 13.68 8.33 -5.84
C ILE A 306 12.38 7.85 -6.46
N GLN A 307 11.34 7.73 -5.63
CA GLN A 307 9.96 7.59 -6.07
C GLN A 307 9.16 8.78 -5.54
N ALA A 308 8.45 9.50 -6.42
CA ALA A 308 7.74 10.72 -6.01
C ALA A 308 6.48 10.96 -6.83
N ILE A 309 5.47 11.50 -6.15
CA ILE A 309 4.17 11.87 -6.70
C ILE A 309 3.76 13.27 -6.23
N SER A 310 2.82 13.88 -6.95
CA SER A 310 2.11 15.09 -6.50
C SER A 310 0.62 15.02 -6.78
N ASN A 311 -0.15 15.77 -5.98
CA ASN A 311 -1.51 16.20 -6.27
C ASN A 311 -1.52 17.73 -6.27
N GLU A 312 -1.36 18.31 -7.46
CA GLU A 312 -1.25 19.76 -7.62
C GLU A 312 -2.52 20.51 -7.20
N ASN A 313 -3.69 19.89 -7.41
CA ASN A 313 -4.97 20.48 -7.04
C ASN A 313 -5.13 20.66 -5.53
N LYS A 314 -4.54 19.74 -4.76
CA LYS A 314 -4.55 19.78 -3.29
C LYS A 314 -3.23 20.30 -2.70
N LYS A 315 -2.26 20.67 -3.54
CA LYS A 315 -0.91 21.07 -3.12
C LYS A 315 -0.25 20.06 -2.17
N GLN A 316 -0.34 18.79 -2.54
CA GLN A 316 0.22 17.66 -1.80
C GLN A 316 1.35 17.02 -2.60
N TYR A 317 2.46 16.70 -1.94
CA TYR A 317 3.69 16.21 -2.52
C TYR A 317 4.28 15.13 -1.63
N ALA A 318 4.78 14.05 -2.23
CA ALA A 318 5.36 12.97 -1.45
C ALA A 318 6.54 12.33 -2.19
N ALA A 319 7.58 11.97 -1.45
CA ALA A 319 8.73 11.26 -2.00
C ALA A 319 9.33 10.25 -1.03
N VAL A 320 9.90 9.21 -1.62
CA VAL A 320 10.79 8.26 -0.98
C VAL A 320 12.18 8.45 -1.59
N PHE A 321 13.13 8.83 -0.77
CA PHE A 321 14.53 8.93 -1.15
C PHE A 321 15.27 7.67 -0.68
N TYR A 322 15.58 6.79 -1.59
CA TYR A 322 16.42 5.61 -1.33
C TYR A 322 17.90 5.96 -1.31
N GLU A 323 18.26 7.12 -1.86
CA GLU A 323 19.57 7.74 -1.80
C GLU A 323 19.41 9.24 -1.53
N PRO A 324 20.44 9.95 -0.99
CA PRO A 324 20.45 11.40 -0.97
C PRO A 324 20.21 11.97 -2.36
N GLY A 325 19.45 13.07 -2.46
CA GLY A 325 19.14 13.64 -3.77
C GLY A 325 18.23 14.85 -3.70
N GLU A 326 17.80 15.29 -4.87
CA GLU A 326 16.90 16.42 -5.06
C GLU A 326 15.73 16.03 -5.96
N ILE A 327 14.56 16.59 -5.70
CA ILE A 327 13.35 16.47 -6.51
C ILE A 327 12.70 17.85 -6.72
N ARG A 328 12.25 18.12 -7.93
CA ARG A 328 11.38 19.24 -8.26
C ARG A 328 9.94 18.72 -8.38
N PHE A 329 9.10 19.09 -7.44
CA PHE A 329 7.67 18.73 -7.47
C PHE A 329 6.85 19.67 -8.34
N ALA A 330 7.14 20.98 -8.27
CA ALA A 330 6.50 22.04 -9.02
C ALA A 330 7.52 23.15 -9.33
N ASP A 331 7.14 24.14 -10.12
CA ASP A 331 8.05 25.26 -10.46
C ASP A 331 8.54 26.01 -9.24
N ASP A 332 7.70 26.09 -8.21
CA ASP A 332 7.96 26.78 -6.95
C ASP A 332 8.31 25.81 -5.78
N LEU A 333 8.53 24.52 -6.04
CA LEU A 333 8.84 23.56 -4.98
C LEU A 333 9.95 22.58 -5.40
N VAL A 334 11.15 22.85 -4.90
CA VAL A 334 12.33 21.97 -5.01
C VAL A 334 12.74 21.53 -3.62
N VAL A 335 12.92 20.22 -3.44
CA VAL A 335 13.30 19.61 -2.17
C VAL A 335 14.54 18.76 -2.35
N ALA A 336 15.57 19.00 -1.51
CA ALA A 336 16.79 18.20 -1.48
C ALA A 336 17.03 17.64 -0.08
N VAL A 337 17.62 16.43 -0.02
CA VAL A 337 17.92 15.75 1.23
C VAL A 337 19.32 15.14 1.20
N ASN A 338 19.98 15.11 2.34
CA ASN A 338 21.34 14.56 2.46
C ASN A 338 21.39 13.11 2.97
N LYS A 339 20.22 12.48 3.18
CA LYS A 339 20.09 11.10 3.67
C LYS A 339 18.89 10.39 3.04
N LYS A 340 18.85 9.05 3.16
CA LYS A 340 17.67 8.24 2.87
C LYS A 340 16.52 8.66 3.78
N VAL A 341 15.35 8.94 3.22
CA VAL A 341 14.22 9.50 3.98
C VAL A 341 12.90 9.31 3.24
N ILE A 342 11.80 9.28 3.98
CA ILE A 342 10.44 9.33 3.45
C ILE A 342 9.83 10.67 3.87
N ILE A 343 9.27 11.40 2.90
CA ILE A 343 8.68 12.73 3.13
C ILE A 343 7.27 12.82 2.55
N TYR A 344 6.42 13.58 3.24
CA TYR A 344 5.14 14.07 2.75
C TYR A 344 5.05 15.56 3.03
N ILE A 345 4.58 16.34 2.07
CA ILE A 345 4.48 17.80 2.16
C ILE A 345 3.07 18.21 1.72
N GLU A 346 2.46 19.11 2.47
CA GLU A 346 1.19 19.74 2.12
C GLU A 346 1.30 21.25 2.28
N LYS A 347 0.87 22.00 1.27
CA LYS A 347 0.81 23.47 1.35
C LYS A 347 -0.62 23.90 1.64
N LYS A 348 -0.81 24.59 2.76
CA LYS A 348 -2.07 25.23 3.16
C LYS A 348 -1.83 26.74 3.28
N ASP A 349 -2.46 27.51 2.43
CA ASP A 349 -2.26 28.95 2.32
C ASP A 349 -0.77 29.30 2.07
N LYS A 350 -0.14 29.99 3.04
CA LYS A 350 1.29 30.36 3.02
C LYS A 350 2.17 29.48 3.91
N GLN A 351 1.67 28.32 4.32
CA GLN A 351 2.37 27.42 5.22
C GLN A 351 2.54 26.04 4.59
N TYR A 352 3.74 25.50 4.69
CA TYR A 352 4.03 24.11 4.40
C TYR A 352 4.02 23.29 5.70
N GLU A 353 3.27 22.21 5.72
CA GLU A 353 3.40 21.13 6.67
C GLU A 353 4.29 20.07 6.05
N ILE A 354 5.39 19.72 6.70
CA ILE A 354 6.35 18.73 6.23
C ILE A 354 6.38 17.59 7.25
N ALA A 355 5.95 16.41 6.84
CA ALA A 355 6.10 15.18 7.60
C ALA A 355 7.31 14.41 7.10
N VAL A 356 8.19 13.97 7.99
CA VAL A 356 9.44 13.30 7.66
C VAL A 356 9.66 12.10 8.58
N ALA A 357 10.15 10.99 8.04
CA ALA A 357 10.52 9.82 8.84
C ALA A 357 11.81 9.16 8.33
N ASP A 358 12.64 8.66 9.27
CA ASP A 358 13.81 7.86 8.97
C ASP A 358 13.41 6.39 8.74
N PRO A 359 13.49 5.85 7.50
CA PRO A 359 13.16 4.46 7.22
C PRO A 359 14.22 3.46 7.72
N LEU A 360 15.36 3.94 8.19
CA LEU A 360 16.44 3.11 8.75
C LEU A 360 16.39 3.02 10.28
N TYR A 361 15.63 3.91 10.96
CA TYR A 361 15.45 4.00 12.43
C TYR A 361 16.77 4.22 13.20
N LYS A 362 17.76 4.83 12.58
CA LYS A 362 19.10 5.03 13.14
C LYS A 362 19.65 6.44 13.02
N GLU A 363 19.03 7.25 12.16
CA GLU A 363 19.51 8.60 11.92
C GLU A 363 19.11 9.53 13.08
N GLN A 364 20.01 10.41 13.48
CA GLN A 364 19.73 11.39 14.54
C GLN A 364 19.12 12.67 13.97
N SER A 365 19.52 13.04 12.75
CA SER A 365 19.03 14.25 12.09
C SER A 365 19.14 14.14 10.57
N LEU A 366 18.38 14.98 9.89
CA LEU A 366 18.37 15.20 8.45
C LEU A 366 18.57 16.67 8.15
N GLN A 367 19.41 16.99 7.17
CA GLN A 367 19.40 18.30 6.51
C GLN A 367 18.49 18.20 5.28
N LEU A 368 17.38 18.90 5.34
CA LEU A 368 16.44 19.07 4.24
C LEU A 368 16.57 20.49 3.72
N SER A 369 16.68 20.66 2.41
CA SER A 369 16.59 21.96 1.75
C SER A 369 15.25 22.07 1.04
N MET A 370 14.52 23.14 1.25
CA MET A 370 13.31 23.47 0.50
C MET A 370 13.49 24.83 -0.15
N ASN A 371 13.48 24.89 -1.49
CA ASN A 371 13.74 26.08 -2.28
C ASN A 371 15.05 26.81 -1.88
N GLY A 372 16.09 26.05 -1.51
CA GLY A 372 17.38 26.58 -1.04
C GLY A 372 17.44 26.91 0.45
N GLU A 373 16.31 26.98 1.15
CA GLU A 373 16.27 27.16 2.61
C GLU A 373 16.62 25.86 3.32
N GLN A 374 17.59 25.90 4.25
CA GLN A 374 18.03 24.74 5.02
C GLN A 374 17.17 24.52 6.26
N ILE A 375 16.67 23.30 6.42
CA ILE A 375 15.82 22.89 7.52
C ILE A 375 16.48 21.71 8.22
N ASN A 376 16.80 21.87 9.49
CA ASN A 376 17.31 20.76 10.29
C ASN A 376 16.14 20.00 10.94
N ILE A 377 16.04 18.71 10.66
CA ILE A 377 15.08 17.80 11.25
C ILE A 377 15.81 16.91 12.26
N VAL A 378 15.38 16.90 13.51
CA VAL A 378 15.87 15.96 14.54
C VAL A 378 14.88 14.81 14.62
N PHE A 379 15.36 13.58 14.44
CA PHE A 379 14.54 12.39 14.52
C PHE A 379 14.38 11.91 15.96
N PRO A 380 13.22 11.30 16.29
CA PRO A 380 13.01 10.65 17.55
C PRO A 380 13.96 9.46 17.76
N SER A 381 14.27 9.17 19.00
CA SER A 381 15.15 8.05 19.40
C SER A 381 14.41 7.04 20.29
N GLY A 382 15.05 5.90 20.54
CA GLY A 382 14.50 4.85 21.38
C GLY A 382 13.23 4.26 20.82
N ASP A 383 12.19 4.16 21.63
CA ASP A 383 10.90 3.57 21.26
C ASP A 383 10.14 4.32 20.14
N TYR A 384 10.52 5.57 19.87
CA TYR A 384 9.94 6.40 18.85
C TYR A 384 10.77 6.49 17.57
N SER A 385 11.91 5.78 17.47
CA SER A 385 12.69 5.72 16.23
C SER A 385 11.81 5.24 15.08
N GLY A 386 11.84 5.97 13.95
CA GLY A 386 11.02 5.69 12.76
C GLY A 386 9.61 6.28 12.79
N SER A 387 9.19 6.93 13.89
CA SER A 387 7.95 7.71 13.89
C SER A 387 8.10 9.01 13.11
N SER A 388 6.98 9.58 12.69
CA SER A 388 6.95 10.82 11.91
C SER A 388 7.32 12.04 12.73
N VAL A 389 8.08 12.95 12.13
CA VAL A 389 8.33 14.32 12.62
C VAL A 389 7.56 15.30 11.77
N ILE A 390 6.75 16.16 12.36
CA ILE A 390 6.02 17.21 11.67
C ILE A 390 6.72 18.56 11.87
N LYS A 391 6.91 19.31 10.79
CA LYS A 391 7.42 20.69 10.79
C LYS A 391 6.47 21.58 10.01
N HIS A 392 6.27 22.79 10.52
CA HIS A 392 5.52 23.85 9.83
C HIS A 392 6.47 24.96 9.43
N ILE A 393 6.43 25.37 8.17
CA ILE A 393 7.32 26.38 7.59
C ILE A 393 6.46 27.40 6.86
N THR A 394 6.65 28.67 7.22
CA THR A 394 5.97 29.78 6.53
C THR A 394 6.77 30.14 5.27
N GLU A 395 6.07 30.26 4.14
CA GLU A 395 6.67 30.71 2.89
C GLU A 395 7.23 32.14 3.05
N LYS A 396 8.52 32.30 2.78
CA LYS A 396 9.13 33.62 2.72
C LYS A 396 8.91 34.23 1.34
N HIS A 397 8.54 35.48 1.30
CA HIS A 397 8.34 36.28 0.08
C HIS A 397 9.66 36.64 -0.59
#